data_10e2b16be1fd55e0fe0b2879ccbeba99
#
_entry.id   10e2b16be1fd55e0fe0b2879ccbeba99
#
_cell.length_a   1.000
_cell.length_b   1.000
_cell.length_c   1.000
_cell.angle_alpha   90.00
_cell.angle_beta   90.00
_cell.angle_gamma   90.00
#
_symmetry.space_group_name_H-M   'P 1'
#
loop_
_entity.id
_entity.type
_entity.pdbx_description
1 polymer ?
#
loop_
_entity_poly.entity_id
_entity_poly.type
_entity_poly.pdbx_seq_one_letter_code
_entity_poly.pdbx_strand_id
1 'polypeptide(L)'
;LYLLSDGVYILMYHLIRYRRGVVRLNLVRSFPEKTQKEIREIESRFYRYFCDLFLETFKTLTISKKSMVKHCSFQPETQAIFDQLAVENQSFMVVMGHFGNWEWGGNTFSICCRHQLYVIYHPLSNKYFNGLVYRMRTRFGTRLIAMKDTLRDMLNNRSALTATAFIADQSPLPDRAYWMSFLNQDTPIFLGIEKIALKIRYPIVYITIRRVKRGYYTVFAERIELPLSLQRSGTITEIHTRRLESDIRSQPENWLWTHRRWKHQRPK
;
A
#
# COMPACT_ATOMS: atom_id res chain seq x y z
N LEU A 1 -6.22 -2.79 -23.17
CA LEU A 1 -6.16 -3.25 -21.79
C LEU A 1 -7.54 -3.17 -21.11
N TYR A 2 -8.20 -1.98 -21.14
CA TYR A 2 -9.41 -1.73 -20.35
C TYR A 2 -10.67 -2.43 -20.86
N LEU A 3 -10.82 -2.68 -22.17
CA LEU A 3 -11.89 -3.55 -22.70
C LEU A 3 -11.78 -4.98 -22.16
N LEU A 4 -10.54 -5.50 -22.06
CA LEU A 4 -10.31 -6.79 -21.41
C LEU A 4 -10.65 -6.74 -19.91
N SER A 5 -10.29 -5.65 -19.23
CA SER A 5 -10.62 -5.45 -17.81
C SER A 5 -12.13 -5.44 -17.58
N ASP A 6 -12.90 -4.82 -18.47
CA ASP A 6 -14.36 -4.82 -18.38
C ASP A 6 -14.95 -6.23 -18.54
N GLY A 7 -14.38 -7.05 -19.43
CA GLY A 7 -14.75 -8.48 -19.54
C GLY A 7 -14.39 -9.28 -18.28
N VAL A 8 -13.19 -9.05 -17.73
CA VAL A 8 -12.77 -9.68 -16.46
C VAL A 8 -13.67 -9.23 -15.31
N TYR A 9 -14.07 -7.95 -15.26
CA TYR A 9 -15.02 -7.45 -14.27
C TYR A 9 -16.37 -8.19 -14.33
N ILE A 10 -16.93 -8.37 -15.53
CA ILE A 10 -18.20 -9.12 -15.70
C ILE A 10 -18.03 -10.55 -15.16
N LEU A 11 -16.95 -11.22 -15.52
CA LEU A 11 -16.66 -12.57 -15.06
C LEU A 11 -16.51 -12.63 -13.53
N MET A 12 -15.67 -11.78 -12.95
CA MET A 12 -15.31 -11.81 -11.50
C MET A 12 -16.46 -11.34 -10.62
N TYR A 13 -17.19 -10.29 -11.02
CA TYR A 13 -18.24 -9.69 -10.21
C TYR A 13 -19.58 -10.37 -10.37
N HIS A 14 -20.01 -10.70 -11.58
CA HIS A 14 -21.34 -11.22 -11.83
C HIS A 14 -21.39 -12.76 -11.85
N LEU A 15 -20.40 -13.42 -12.47
CA LEU A 15 -20.42 -14.88 -12.65
C LEU A 15 -19.74 -15.61 -11.50
N ILE A 16 -18.44 -15.41 -11.30
CA ILE A 16 -17.64 -16.11 -10.26
C ILE A 16 -17.99 -15.57 -8.87
N ARG A 17 -18.35 -14.28 -8.76
CA ARG A 17 -18.64 -13.59 -7.50
C ARG A 17 -17.49 -13.67 -6.50
N TYR A 18 -16.24 -13.54 -7.01
CA TYR A 18 -15.02 -13.72 -6.25
C TYR A 18 -15.01 -12.87 -4.97
N ARG A 19 -15.08 -13.53 -3.82
CA ARG A 19 -15.05 -12.92 -2.47
C ARG A 19 -16.10 -11.81 -2.23
N ARG A 20 -17.21 -11.77 -2.98
CA ARG A 20 -18.22 -10.70 -2.82
C ARG A 20 -18.77 -10.60 -1.41
N GLY A 21 -19.01 -11.74 -0.73
CA GLY A 21 -19.45 -11.73 0.67
C GLY A 21 -18.46 -11.05 1.60
N VAL A 22 -17.14 -11.29 1.40
CA VAL A 22 -16.07 -10.64 2.19
C VAL A 22 -16.05 -9.13 1.92
N VAL A 23 -16.06 -8.72 0.65
CA VAL A 23 -16.05 -7.30 0.26
C VAL A 23 -17.27 -6.57 0.84
N ARG A 24 -18.46 -7.13 0.65
CA ARG A 24 -19.72 -6.54 1.15
C ARG A 24 -19.72 -6.43 2.67
N LEU A 25 -19.32 -7.48 3.39
CA LEU A 25 -19.26 -7.46 4.85
C LEU A 25 -18.27 -6.38 5.35
N ASN A 26 -17.10 -6.31 4.72
CA ASN A 26 -16.11 -5.30 5.04
C ASN A 26 -16.67 -3.88 4.81
N LEU A 27 -17.32 -3.63 3.68
CA LEU A 27 -17.89 -2.31 3.35
C LEU A 27 -19.02 -1.92 4.30
N VAL A 28 -19.99 -2.81 4.56
CA VAL A 28 -21.12 -2.52 5.47
C VAL A 28 -20.63 -2.18 6.88
N ARG A 29 -19.65 -2.91 7.38
CA ARG A 29 -19.08 -2.65 8.72
C ARG A 29 -18.22 -1.42 8.78
N SER A 30 -17.56 -1.05 7.68
CA SER A 30 -16.68 0.11 7.60
C SER A 30 -17.44 1.43 7.39
N PHE A 31 -18.63 1.36 6.79
CA PHE A 31 -19.47 2.52 6.46
C PHE A 31 -20.93 2.28 6.93
N PRO A 32 -21.15 2.18 8.26
CA PRO A 32 -22.48 1.91 8.80
C PRO A 32 -23.49 3.03 8.48
N GLU A 33 -22.99 4.23 8.18
CA GLU A 33 -23.79 5.40 7.80
C GLU A 33 -24.33 5.32 6.35
N LYS A 34 -23.80 4.42 5.52
CA LYS A 34 -24.19 4.32 4.10
C LYS A 34 -25.35 3.38 3.88
N THR A 35 -26.21 3.76 2.96
CA THR A 35 -27.33 2.94 2.50
C THR A 35 -26.83 1.69 1.75
N GLN A 36 -27.68 0.67 1.68
CA GLN A 36 -27.38 -0.56 0.91
C GLN A 36 -27.16 -0.29 -0.59
N LYS A 37 -27.74 0.79 -1.13
CA LYS A 37 -27.50 1.23 -2.51
C LYS A 37 -26.10 1.77 -2.68
N GLU A 38 -25.67 2.67 -1.83
CA GLU A 38 -24.31 3.25 -1.84
C GLU A 38 -23.22 2.17 -1.64
N ILE A 39 -23.46 1.22 -0.73
CA ILE A 39 -22.55 0.08 -0.52
C ILE A 39 -22.41 -0.75 -1.81
N ARG A 40 -23.52 -1.04 -2.52
CA ARG A 40 -23.45 -1.76 -3.79
C ARG A 40 -22.74 -0.98 -4.88
N GLU A 41 -22.89 0.33 -4.90
CA GLU A 41 -22.18 1.20 -5.84
C GLU A 41 -20.67 1.20 -5.58
N ILE A 42 -20.24 1.33 -4.31
CA ILE A 42 -18.82 1.23 -3.92
C ILE A 42 -18.28 -0.16 -4.28
N GLU A 43 -19.02 -1.24 -3.95
CA GLU A 43 -18.64 -2.61 -4.29
C GLU A 43 -18.42 -2.78 -5.80
N SER A 44 -19.33 -2.29 -6.62
CA SER A 44 -19.23 -2.38 -8.09
C SER A 44 -18.02 -1.60 -8.62
N ARG A 45 -17.81 -0.34 -8.14
CA ARG A 45 -16.64 0.46 -8.49
C ARG A 45 -15.33 -0.20 -8.03
N PHE A 46 -15.31 -0.80 -6.83
CA PHE A 46 -14.17 -1.55 -6.34
C PHE A 46 -13.79 -2.71 -7.26
N TYR A 47 -14.75 -3.52 -7.73
CA TYR A 47 -14.43 -4.64 -8.63
C TYR A 47 -13.92 -4.17 -9.99
N ARG A 48 -14.43 -3.06 -10.53
CA ARG A 48 -13.86 -2.44 -11.74
C ARG A 48 -12.41 -2.01 -11.53
N TYR A 49 -12.16 -1.31 -10.44
CA TYR A 49 -10.79 -0.92 -10.05
C TYR A 49 -9.90 -2.14 -9.82
N PHE A 50 -10.37 -3.14 -9.11
CA PHE A 50 -9.61 -4.36 -8.80
C PHE A 50 -9.18 -5.12 -10.07
N CYS A 51 -10.06 -5.22 -11.06
CA CYS A 51 -9.74 -5.83 -12.36
C CYS A 51 -8.75 -4.96 -13.16
N ASP A 52 -8.91 -3.63 -13.14
CA ASP A 52 -7.95 -2.72 -13.75
C ASP A 52 -6.57 -2.89 -13.11
N LEU A 53 -6.47 -2.83 -11.78
CA LEU A 53 -5.24 -3.00 -11.02
C LEU A 53 -4.53 -4.32 -11.34
N PHE A 54 -5.29 -5.42 -11.43
CA PHE A 54 -4.75 -6.73 -11.78
C PHE A 54 -4.08 -6.71 -13.16
N LEU A 55 -4.76 -6.20 -14.18
CA LEU A 55 -4.21 -6.12 -15.54
C LEU A 55 -3.09 -5.09 -15.66
N GLU A 56 -3.17 -3.98 -14.96
CA GLU A 56 -2.11 -2.97 -14.88
C GLU A 56 -0.84 -3.53 -14.25
N THR A 57 -0.97 -4.38 -13.22
CA THR A 57 0.16 -5.10 -12.64
C THR A 57 0.88 -5.96 -13.68
N PHE A 58 0.14 -6.73 -14.49
CA PHE A 58 0.75 -7.48 -15.60
C PHE A 58 1.32 -6.57 -16.70
N LYS A 59 0.68 -5.43 -16.97
CA LYS A 59 1.18 -4.44 -17.92
C LYS A 59 2.58 -3.94 -17.55
N THR A 60 2.97 -4.00 -16.28
CA THR A 60 4.33 -3.68 -15.82
C THR A 60 5.40 -4.46 -16.59
N LEU A 61 5.13 -5.67 -17.08
CA LEU A 61 6.07 -6.46 -17.88
C LEU A 61 6.44 -5.83 -19.22
N THR A 62 5.57 -5.01 -19.79
CA THR A 62 5.71 -4.46 -21.16
C THR A 62 5.70 -2.95 -21.25
N ILE A 63 5.29 -2.24 -20.20
CA ILE A 63 5.21 -0.77 -20.18
C ILE A 63 6.62 -0.15 -20.26
N SER A 64 6.80 0.94 -21.01
CA SER A 64 8.05 1.70 -21.03
C SER A 64 8.17 2.62 -19.80
N LYS A 65 9.40 3.01 -19.42
CA LYS A 65 9.64 4.01 -18.36
C LYS A 65 8.86 5.30 -18.59
N LYS A 66 8.91 5.85 -19.80
CA LYS A 66 8.17 7.07 -20.20
C LYS A 66 6.67 6.92 -20.00
N SER A 67 6.10 5.76 -20.39
CA SER A 67 4.68 5.49 -20.21
C SER A 67 4.33 5.27 -18.73
N MET A 68 5.20 4.60 -17.95
CA MET A 68 4.98 4.41 -16.50
C MET A 68 4.83 5.76 -15.80
N VAL A 69 5.78 6.67 -15.98
CA VAL A 69 5.76 8.00 -15.34
C VAL A 69 4.59 8.86 -15.83
N LYS A 70 4.17 8.70 -17.10
CA LYS A 70 2.96 9.38 -17.63
C LYS A 70 1.68 8.91 -16.95
N HIS A 71 1.60 7.62 -16.62
CA HIS A 71 0.40 7.01 -16.02
C HIS A 71 0.38 7.03 -14.48
N CYS A 72 1.55 7.08 -13.86
CA CYS A 72 1.69 7.24 -12.43
C CYS A 72 2.77 8.29 -12.15
N SER A 73 2.38 9.47 -11.71
CA SER A 73 3.27 10.62 -11.50
C SER A 73 3.27 11.08 -10.06
N PHE A 74 4.29 11.80 -9.65
CA PHE A 74 4.34 12.47 -8.36
C PHE A 74 3.68 13.84 -8.43
N GLN A 75 3.06 14.27 -7.32
CA GLN A 75 2.81 15.69 -7.09
C GLN A 75 4.16 16.43 -6.94
N PRO A 76 4.26 17.71 -7.36
CA PRO A 76 5.49 18.50 -7.21
C PRO A 76 6.02 18.50 -5.78
N GLU A 77 5.17 18.65 -4.79
CA GLU A 77 5.51 18.65 -3.36
C GLU A 77 6.05 17.27 -2.92
N THR A 78 5.52 16.19 -3.48
CA THR A 78 6.01 14.83 -3.23
C THR A 78 7.43 14.65 -3.76
N GLN A 79 7.69 15.11 -4.98
CA GLN A 79 9.02 15.06 -5.58
C GLN A 79 10.01 15.88 -4.73
N ALA A 80 9.62 17.08 -4.29
CA ALA A 80 10.45 17.94 -3.45
C ALA A 80 10.86 17.26 -2.13
N ILE A 81 9.95 16.51 -1.48
CA ILE A 81 10.28 15.74 -0.27
C ILE A 81 11.39 14.70 -0.56
N PHE A 82 11.27 13.96 -1.66
CA PHE A 82 12.26 12.93 -2.01
C PHE A 82 13.59 13.54 -2.42
N ASP A 83 13.58 14.65 -3.14
CA ASP A 83 14.78 15.36 -3.57
C ASP A 83 15.51 15.97 -2.36
N GLN A 84 14.79 16.55 -1.41
CA GLN A 84 15.35 17.07 -0.16
C GLN A 84 16.05 15.96 0.63
N LEU A 85 15.37 14.81 0.85
CA LEU A 85 15.94 13.65 1.54
C LEU A 85 17.20 13.13 0.82
N ALA A 86 17.22 13.20 -0.52
CA ALA A 86 18.38 12.80 -1.30
C ALA A 86 19.55 13.79 -1.17
N VAL A 87 19.28 15.10 -1.13
CA VAL A 87 20.30 16.15 -0.90
C VAL A 87 20.89 16.02 0.51
N GLU A 88 20.05 15.75 1.50
CA GLU A 88 20.46 15.51 2.89
C GLU A 88 21.18 14.16 3.09
N ASN A 89 21.30 13.34 2.05
CA ASN A 89 21.82 11.96 2.08
C ASN A 89 21.11 11.10 3.14
N GLN A 90 19.81 11.30 3.32
CA GLN A 90 18.98 10.62 4.31
C GLN A 90 18.20 9.47 3.69
N SER A 91 18.47 8.24 4.15
CA SER A 91 17.58 7.11 3.94
C SER A 91 16.28 7.28 4.74
N PHE A 92 15.17 6.73 4.26
CA PHE A 92 13.87 6.87 4.92
C PHE A 92 12.99 5.62 4.82
N MET A 93 11.98 5.59 5.66
CA MET A 93 10.95 4.57 5.67
C MET A 93 9.70 5.09 4.96
N VAL A 94 9.16 4.32 4.04
CA VAL A 94 7.85 4.56 3.43
C VAL A 94 6.81 3.72 4.15
N VAL A 95 5.69 4.33 4.56
CA VAL A 95 4.53 3.62 5.10
C VAL A 95 3.32 3.92 4.24
N MET A 96 2.60 2.88 3.83
CA MET A 96 1.43 2.98 2.97
C MET A 96 0.47 1.81 3.18
N GLY A 97 -0.70 1.87 2.55
CA GLY A 97 -1.65 0.75 2.44
C GLY A 97 -1.73 0.20 1.02
N HIS A 98 -2.47 -0.90 0.84
CA HIS A 98 -2.85 -1.42 -0.48
C HIS A 98 -3.96 -0.54 -1.09
N PHE A 99 -3.62 0.73 -1.33
CA PHE A 99 -4.51 1.77 -1.82
C PHE A 99 -4.00 2.35 -3.14
N GLY A 100 -4.88 2.55 -4.11
CA GLY A 100 -4.49 2.95 -5.47
C GLY A 100 -3.61 1.90 -6.17
N ASN A 101 -2.77 2.33 -7.10
CA ASN A 101 -1.87 1.40 -7.78
C ASN A 101 -0.46 1.43 -7.15
N TRP A 102 -0.31 0.73 -6.01
CA TRP A 102 0.97 0.63 -5.29
C TRP A 102 2.09 -0.04 -6.10
N GLU A 103 1.76 -0.92 -7.05
CA GLU A 103 2.76 -1.54 -7.92
C GLU A 103 3.35 -0.50 -8.88
N TRP A 104 2.51 0.35 -9.51
CA TRP A 104 2.99 1.42 -10.38
C TRP A 104 3.65 2.56 -9.59
N GLY A 105 3.15 2.87 -8.40
CA GLY A 105 3.79 3.85 -7.51
C GLY A 105 5.22 3.47 -7.16
N GLY A 106 5.46 2.21 -6.77
CA GLY A 106 6.80 1.70 -6.49
C GLY A 106 7.71 1.71 -7.73
N ASN A 107 7.18 1.34 -8.91
CA ASN A 107 7.93 1.39 -10.15
C ASN A 107 8.28 2.84 -10.56
N THR A 108 7.34 3.78 -10.43
CA THR A 108 7.60 5.20 -10.67
C THR A 108 8.67 5.74 -9.73
N PHE A 109 8.60 5.38 -8.44
CA PHE A 109 9.64 5.76 -7.47
C PHE A 109 11.03 5.29 -7.93
N SER A 110 11.17 4.03 -8.32
CA SER A 110 12.45 3.49 -8.79
C SER A 110 12.95 4.10 -10.10
N ILE A 111 12.07 4.70 -10.90
CA ILE A 111 12.45 5.42 -12.14
C ILE A 111 12.90 6.85 -11.85
N CYS A 112 12.22 7.55 -10.91
CA CYS A 112 12.31 9.00 -10.74
C CYS A 112 13.18 9.41 -9.55
N CYS A 113 13.38 8.56 -8.53
CA CYS A 113 14.07 8.94 -7.30
C CYS A 113 15.49 8.41 -7.25
N ARG A 114 16.37 9.12 -6.52
CA ARG A 114 17.78 8.74 -6.33
C ARG A 114 17.94 7.59 -5.34
N HIS A 115 17.00 7.43 -4.40
CA HIS A 115 17.03 6.36 -3.41
C HIS A 115 16.81 5.00 -4.05
N GLN A 116 17.60 4.01 -3.63
CA GLN A 116 17.30 2.63 -3.94
C GLN A 116 16.04 2.19 -3.17
N LEU A 117 14.96 1.87 -3.91
CA LEU A 117 13.74 1.36 -3.30
C LEU A 117 13.89 -0.10 -2.89
N TYR A 118 13.57 -0.38 -1.63
CA TYR A 118 13.38 -1.72 -1.09
C TYR A 118 11.91 -1.91 -0.71
N VAL A 119 11.29 -2.99 -1.15
CA VAL A 119 9.89 -3.34 -0.81
C VAL A 119 9.88 -4.64 -0.03
N ILE A 120 9.22 -4.60 1.13
CA ILE A 120 9.06 -5.79 1.97
C ILE A 120 7.99 -6.68 1.37
N TYR A 121 8.29 -7.96 1.21
CA TYR A 121 7.37 -8.92 0.63
C TYR A 121 7.34 -10.25 1.39
N HIS A 122 6.25 -10.97 1.25
CA HIS A 122 6.13 -12.37 1.64
C HIS A 122 6.17 -13.23 0.37
N PRO A 123 7.11 -14.17 0.25
CA PRO A 123 7.18 -15.07 -0.90
C PRO A 123 5.87 -15.84 -1.10
N LEU A 124 5.44 -15.97 -2.34
CA LEU A 124 4.24 -16.71 -2.69
C LEU A 124 4.52 -18.21 -2.80
N SER A 125 3.57 -19.04 -2.40
CA SER A 125 3.71 -20.51 -2.39
C SER A 125 3.94 -21.09 -3.80
N ASN A 126 3.29 -20.51 -4.82
CA ASN A 126 3.50 -20.91 -6.21
C ASN A 126 4.77 -20.28 -6.78
N LYS A 127 5.81 -21.07 -7.03
CA LYS A 127 7.14 -20.63 -7.50
C LYS A 127 7.09 -19.87 -8.84
N TYR A 128 6.25 -20.30 -9.78
CA TYR A 128 6.14 -19.66 -11.10
C TYR A 128 5.48 -18.27 -10.98
N PHE A 129 4.40 -18.19 -10.22
CA PHE A 129 3.72 -16.93 -9.99
C PHE A 129 4.59 -15.99 -9.14
N ASN A 130 5.30 -16.51 -8.14
CA ASN A 130 6.27 -15.74 -7.37
C ASN A 130 7.38 -15.16 -8.27
N GLY A 131 7.93 -15.95 -9.20
CA GLY A 131 8.92 -15.48 -10.17
C GLY A 131 8.38 -14.39 -11.10
N LEU A 132 7.12 -14.48 -11.51
CA LEU A 132 6.47 -13.47 -12.34
C LEU A 132 6.30 -12.14 -11.57
N VAL A 133 5.76 -12.21 -10.35
CA VAL A 133 5.60 -11.03 -9.47
C VAL A 133 6.95 -10.40 -9.15
N TYR A 134 7.98 -11.21 -8.88
CA TYR A 134 9.35 -10.74 -8.68
C TYR A 134 9.84 -9.92 -9.88
N ARG A 135 9.71 -10.45 -11.11
CA ARG A 135 10.10 -9.74 -12.34
C ARG A 135 9.36 -8.44 -12.54
N MET A 136 8.05 -8.41 -12.26
CA MET A 136 7.24 -7.18 -12.36
C MET A 136 7.74 -6.11 -11.40
N ARG A 137 7.99 -6.45 -10.14
CA ARG A 137 8.40 -5.51 -9.09
C ARG A 137 9.83 -5.01 -9.28
N THR A 138 10.75 -5.88 -9.73
CA THR A 138 12.17 -5.53 -9.85
C THR A 138 12.55 -4.92 -11.21
N ARG A 139 11.61 -4.87 -12.15
CA ARG A 139 11.89 -4.48 -13.54
C ARG A 139 12.53 -3.09 -13.69
N PHE A 140 12.18 -2.15 -12.82
CA PHE A 140 12.69 -0.79 -12.88
C PHE A 140 13.71 -0.47 -11.76
N GLY A 141 14.24 -1.49 -11.10
CA GLY A 141 15.32 -1.35 -10.12
C GLY A 141 14.90 -1.52 -8.66
N THR A 142 13.60 -1.72 -8.36
CA THR A 142 13.16 -2.06 -7.00
C THR A 142 13.84 -3.33 -6.52
N ARG A 143 14.28 -3.37 -5.27
CA ARG A 143 14.78 -4.57 -4.58
C ARG A 143 13.74 -5.09 -3.59
N LEU A 144 13.69 -6.41 -3.41
CA LEU A 144 12.73 -7.05 -2.51
C LEU A 144 13.44 -7.58 -1.27
N ILE A 145 12.86 -7.31 -0.09
CA ILE A 145 13.34 -7.81 1.21
C ILE A 145 12.30 -8.77 1.78
N ALA A 146 12.73 -9.95 2.20
CA ALA A 146 11.84 -10.86 2.93
C ALA A 146 11.48 -10.25 4.30
N MET A 147 10.21 -10.33 4.69
CA MET A 147 9.70 -9.69 5.91
C MET A 147 10.53 -10.02 7.17
N LYS A 148 10.99 -11.28 7.30
CA LYS A 148 11.81 -11.73 8.46
C LYS A 148 13.18 -11.07 8.53
N ASP A 149 13.70 -10.58 7.42
CA ASP A 149 15.07 -10.07 7.28
C ASP A 149 15.12 -8.53 7.26
N THR A 150 13.95 -7.87 7.33
CA THR A 150 13.80 -6.42 7.12
C THR A 150 14.79 -5.58 7.92
N LEU A 151 14.85 -5.75 9.25
CA LEU A 151 15.74 -4.94 10.10
C LEU A 151 17.21 -5.20 9.79
N ARG A 152 17.58 -6.47 9.58
CA ARG A 152 18.96 -6.85 9.23
C ARG A 152 19.39 -6.21 7.92
N ASP A 153 18.55 -6.30 6.90
CA ASP A 153 18.86 -5.78 5.56
C ASP A 153 18.91 -4.24 5.56
N MET A 154 18.03 -3.57 6.33
CA MET A 154 18.10 -2.10 6.50
C MET A 154 19.41 -1.68 7.17
N LEU A 155 19.87 -2.41 8.19
CA LEU A 155 21.16 -2.12 8.87
C LEU A 155 22.36 -2.40 7.95
N ASN A 156 22.34 -3.48 7.17
CA ASN A 156 23.39 -3.81 6.22
C ASN A 156 23.53 -2.77 5.10
N ASN A 157 22.42 -2.15 4.70
CA ASN A 157 22.38 -1.14 3.65
C ASN A 157 22.46 0.31 4.16
N ARG A 158 22.80 0.54 5.43
CA ARG A 158 22.79 1.88 6.05
C ARG A 158 23.78 2.88 5.42
N SER A 159 24.80 2.41 4.72
CA SER A 159 25.76 3.24 3.99
C SER A 159 25.26 3.66 2.59
N ALA A 160 24.17 3.07 2.12
CA ALA A 160 23.56 3.41 0.85
C ALA A 160 22.34 4.31 1.06
N LEU A 161 22.04 5.13 0.06
CA LEU A 161 20.85 5.97 0.05
C LEU A 161 19.62 5.13 -0.31
N THR A 162 18.78 4.81 0.68
CA THR A 162 17.68 3.84 0.54
C THR A 162 16.33 4.40 0.96
N ALA A 163 15.26 3.90 0.33
CA ALA A 163 13.89 4.02 0.79
C ALA A 163 13.33 2.61 1.01
N THR A 164 12.83 2.31 2.22
CA THR A 164 12.25 0.99 2.53
C THR A 164 10.74 1.09 2.70
N ALA A 165 9.98 0.42 1.85
CA ALA A 165 8.53 0.50 1.82
C ALA A 165 7.85 -0.62 2.61
N PHE A 166 6.96 -0.20 3.52
CA PHE A 166 6.11 -1.03 4.36
C PHE A 166 4.66 -0.83 3.96
N ILE A 167 3.98 -1.89 3.53
CA ILE A 167 2.54 -1.88 3.32
C ILE A 167 1.88 -2.45 4.57
N ALA A 168 1.23 -1.57 5.36
CA ALA A 168 0.94 -1.80 6.78
C ALA A 168 -0.48 -2.31 7.08
N ASP A 169 -1.33 -2.50 6.08
CA ASP A 169 -2.78 -2.67 6.24
C ASP A 169 -3.29 -4.12 6.23
N GLN A 170 -2.39 -5.11 6.28
CA GLN A 170 -2.76 -6.50 6.46
C GLN A 170 -2.80 -6.89 7.95
N SER A 171 -3.35 -8.09 8.25
CA SER A 171 -3.62 -8.52 9.62
C SER A 171 -2.40 -9.21 10.24
N PRO A 172 -1.79 -8.67 11.33
CA PRO A 172 -0.81 -9.37 12.13
C PRO A 172 -1.47 -10.48 12.97
N LEU A 173 -0.64 -11.29 13.66
CA LEU A 173 -1.11 -12.18 14.70
C LEU A 173 -1.65 -11.37 15.89
N PRO A 174 -2.78 -11.79 16.51
CA PRO A 174 -3.46 -11.05 17.57
C PRO A 174 -2.57 -10.65 18.75
N ASP A 175 -1.75 -11.59 19.23
CA ASP A 175 -0.91 -11.43 20.42
C ASP A 175 0.26 -10.43 20.25
N ARG A 176 0.57 -10.06 18.99
CA ARG A 176 1.66 -9.14 18.65
C ARG A 176 1.18 -7.86 18.01
N ALA A 177 -0.14 -7.63 18.01
CA ALA A 177 -0.78 -6.53 17.35
C ALA A 177 -0.97 -5.33 18.28
N TYR A 178 -0.93 -4.15 17.71
CA TYR A 178 -1.51 -2.96 18.31
C TYR A 178 -2.99 -2.90 17.91
N TRP A 179 -3.88 -2.84 18.89
CA TRP A 179 -5.31 -2.83 18.65
C TRP A 179 -5.89 -1.42 18.72
N MET A 180 -6.55 -1.01 17.66
CA MET A 180 -7.24 0.28 17.59
C MET A 180 -8.51 0.19 16.75
N SER A 181 -9.40 1.17 16.89
CA SER A 181 -10.52 1.32 15.97
C SER A 181 -10.00 1.82 14.62
N PHE A 182 -10.36 1.13 13.55
CA PHE A 182 -10.06 1.48 12.16
C PHE A 182 -11.26 1.14 11.29
N LEU A 183 -11.78 2.12 10.56
CA LEU A 183 -13.00 1.98 9.76
C LEU A 183 -14.17 1.38 10.59
N ASN A 184 -14.43 1.97 11.77
CA ASN A 184 -15.48 1.57 12.70
C ASN A 184 -15.37 0.13 13.26
N GLN A 185 -14.21 -0.50 13.16
CA GLN A 185 -14.00 -1.88 13.62
C GLN A 185 -12.74 -1.99 14.47
N ASP A 186 -12.77 -2.80 15.53
CA ASP A 186 -11.58 -3.13 16.32
C ASP A 186 -10.58 -3.92 15.46
N THR A 187 -9.38 -3.39 15.32
CA THR A 187 -8.47 -3.82 14.25
C THR A 187 -7.06 -4.03 14.76
N PRO A 188 -6.46 -5.21 14.51
CA PRO A 188 -5.06 -5.46 14.81
C PRO A 188 -4.16 -4.79 13.76
N ILE A 189 -3.17 -3.99 14.19
CA ILE A 189 -2.20 -3.28 13.36
C ILE A 189 -0.79 -3.77 13.67
N PHE A 190 0.09 -3.78 12.65
CA PHE A 190 1.49 -4.15 12.81
C PHE A 190 2.28 -3.10 13.60
N LEU A 191 2.81 -3.45 14.77
CA LEU A 191 3.77 -2.63 15.53
C LEU A 191 5.21 -2.68 14.99
N GLY A 192 5.51 -3.59 14.09
CA GLY A 192 6.87 -3.81 13.60
C GLY A 192 7.49 -2.57 12.96
N ILE A 193 6.70 -1.77 12.25
CA ILE A 193 7.13 -0.52 11.61
C ILE A 193 7.62 0.48 12.65
N GLU A 194 6.82 0.73 13.69
CA GLU A 194 7.17 1.63 14.78
C GLU A 194 8.43 1.17 15.52
N LYS A 195 8.54 -0.12 15.84
CA LYS A 195 9.73 -0.69 16.48
C LYS A 195 11.00 -0.50 15.65
N ILE A 196 10.90 -0.68 14.33
CA ILE A 196 12.01 -0.46 13.41
C ILE A 196 12.34 1.03 13.33
N ALA A 197 11.34 1.91 13.19
CA ALA A 197 11.52 3.35 13.11
C ALA A 197 12.25 3.91 14.34
N LEU A 198 11.84 3.52 15.54
CA LEU A 198 12.48 3.91 16.79
C LEU A 198 13.94 3.43 16.90
N LYS A 199 14.24 2.24 16.35
CA LYS A 199 15.59 1.65 16.39
C LYS A 199 16.54 2.29 15.37
N ILE A 200 16.06 2.54 14.14
CA ILE A 200 16.89 3.02 13.03
C ILE A 200 16.93 4.55 12.99
N ARG A 201 15.88 5.21 13.48
CA ARG A 201 15.70 6.68 13.51
C ARG A 201 15.72 7.32 12.10
N TYR A 202 15.23 6.58 11.09
CA TYR A 202 15.02 7.14 9.77
C TYR A 202 13.75 8.00 9.73
N PRO A 203 13.72 9.08 8.93
CA PRO A 203 12.48 9.77 8.62
C PRO A 203 11.42 8.81 8.11
N ILE A 204 10.18 9.06 8.46
CA ILE A 204 9.02 8.28 8.01
C ILE A 204 8.23 9.14 7.04
N VAL A 205 7.95 8.59 5.86
CA VAL A 205 7.14 9.24 4.84
C VAL A 205 5.91 8.38 4.60
N TYR A 206 4.72 8.94 4.87
CA TYR A 206 3.47 8.32 4.47
C TYR A 206 3.23 8.58 2.98
N ILE A 207 2.87 7.53 2.24
CA ILE A 207 2.56 7.64 0.82
C ILE A 207 1.13 7.17 0.57
N THR A 208 0.37 7.98 -0.18
CA THR A 208 -0.91 7.58 -0.78
C THR A 208 -0.88 7.72 -2.29
N ILE A 209 -1.59 6.84 -2.99
CA ILE A 209 -1.64 6.80 -4.45
C ILE A 209 -3.08 6.93 -4.88
N ARG A 210 -3.47 8.13 -5.34
CA ARG A 210 -4.84 8.44 -5.71
C ARG A 210 -5.08 8.18 -7.20
N ARG A 211 -6.18 7.54 -7.49
CA ARG A 211 -6.65 7.37 -8.86
C ARG A 211 -7.31 8.66 -9.33
N VAL A 212 -6.70 9.33 -10.32
CA VAL A 212 -7.24 10.55 -10.92
C VAL A 212 -8.30 10.20 -11.97
N LYS A 213 -8.00 9.22 -12.80
CA LYS A 213 -8.91 8.61 -13.78
C LYS A 213 -8.44 7.20 -14.08
N ARG A 214 -9.23 6.44 -14.82
CA ARG A 214 -8.88 5.07 -15.20
C ARG A 214 -7.50 5.02 -15.85
N GLY A 215 -6.56 4.27 -15.23
CA GLY A 215 -5.19 4.12 -15.69
C GLY A 215 -4.26 5.29 -15.42
N TYR A 216 -4.67 6.26 -14.62
CA TYR A 216 -3.83 7.39 -14.23
C TYR A 216 -3.89 7.60 -12.72
N TYR A 217 -2.72 7.71 -12.14
CA TYR A 217 -2.53 7.81 -10.70
C TYR A 217 -1.58 8.95 -10.35
N THR A 218 -1.81 9.54 -9.20
CA THR A 218 -0.91 10.54 -8.62
C THR A 218 -0.47 10.09 -7.24
N VAL A 219 0.82 10.13 -7.02
CA VAL A 219 1.44 9.81 -5.73
C VAL A 219 1.57 11.07 -4.91
N PHE A 220 1.12 11.00 -3.67
CA PHE A 220 1.27 12.03 -2.64
C PHE A 220 2.14 11.47 -1.53
N ALA A 221 3.02 12.30 -0.99
CA ALA A 221 3.85 11.97 0.15
C ALA A 221 3.74 13.05 1.23
N GLU A 222 3.83 12.63 2.47
CA GLU A 222 3.83 13.48 3.65
C GLU A 222 4.87 12.95 4.65
N ARG A 223 5.77 13.79 5.16
CA ARG A 223 6.65 13.40 6.28
C ARG A 223 5.80 13.25 7.54
N ILE A 224 5.94 12.13 8.23
CA ILE A 224 5.34 11.96 9.55
C ILE A 224 6.26 12.65 10.56
N GLU A 225 5.79 13.76 11.09
CA GLU A 225 6.47 14.43 12.21
C GLU A 225 6.19 13.65 13.49
N LEU A 226 7.28 13.26 14.16
CA LEU A 226 7.17 12.55 15.43
C LEU A 226 7.12 13.57 16.57
N PRO A 227 6.19 13.44 17.52
CA PRO A 227 6.18 14.26 18.72
C PRO A 227 7.52 14.19 19.43
N LEU A 228 8.00 15.32 19.98
CA LEU A 228 9.26 15.41 20.72
C LEU A 228 9.33 14.42 21.91
N SER A 229 8.17 14.05 22.44
CA SER A 229 8.01 13.02 23.47
C SER A 229 7.22 11.82 22.93
N LEU A 230 7.90 10.86 22.32
CA LEU A 230 7.31 9.55 22.02
C LEU A 230 7.12 8.76 23.33
N GLN A 231 6.13 9.16 24.14
CA GLN A 231 5.90 8.56 25.46
C GLN A 231 5.03 7.29 25.40
N ARG A 232 4.31 7.07 24.30
CA ARG A 232 3.35 5.96 24.19
C ARG A 232 3.66 5.07 22.99
N SER A 233 3.76 3.77 23.23
CA SER A 233 3.81 2.77 22.15
C SER A 233 2.52 2.84 21.33
N GLY A 234 2.65 2.78 20.00
CA GLY A 234 1.54 2.85 19.07
C GLY A 234 1.34 4.23 18.41
N THR A 235 2.06 5.27 18.82
CA THR A 235 1.88 6.63 18.28
C THR A 235 2.11 6.70 16.76
N ILE A 236 3.24 6.17 16.27
CA ILE A 236 3.55 6.12 14.84
C ILE A 236 2.50 5.27 14.11
N THR A 237 2.15 4.14 14.72
CA THR A 237 1.17 3.19 14.21
C THR A 237 -0.22 3.84 14.05
N GLU A 238 -0.66 4.63 15.04
CA GLU A 238 -1.92 5.37 14.96
C GLU A 238 -1.88 6.43 13.86
N ILE A 239 -0.81 7.22 13.76
CA ILE A 239 -0.69 8.30 12.78
C ILE A 239 -0.87 7.76 11.36
N HIS A 240 -0.06 6.77 10.95
CA HIS A 240 -0.16 6.26 9.57
C HIS A 240 -1.48 5.51 9.32
N THR A 241 -2.05 4.85 10.34
CA THR A 241 -3.32 4.15 10.20
C THR A 241 -4.47 5.14 10.02
N ARG A 242 -4.48 6.27 10.73
CA ARG A 242 -5.47 7.34 10.53
C ARG A 242 -5.36 8.01 9.17
N ARG A 243 -4.13 8.19 8.65
CA ARG A 243 -3.92 8.69 7.28
C ARG A 243 -4.55 7.74 6.26
N LEU A 244 -4.29 6.44 6.38
CA LEU A 244 -4.90 5.44 5.50
C LEU A 244 -6.42 5.41 5.63
N GLU A 245 -6.97 5.51 6.83
CA GLU A 245 -8.42 5.59 7.04
C GLU A 245 -9.02 6.78 6.31
N SER A 246 -8.39 7.94 6.38
CA SER A 246 -8.81 9.16 5.66
C SER A 246 -8.79 8.95 4.15
N ASP A 247 -7.74 8.34 3.60
CA ASP A 247 -7.65 8.06 2.16
C ASP A 247 -8.74 7.08 1.71
N ILE A 248 -9.00 6.02 2.48
CA ILE A 248 -10.06 5.04 2.17
C ILE A 248 -11.43 5.72 2.22
N ARG A 249 -11.69 6.61 3.17
CA ARG A 249 -12.95 7.35 3.24
C ARG A 249 -13.14 8.28 2.06
N SER A 250 -12.06 8.85 1.52
CA SER A 250 -12.09 9.76 0.37
C SER A 250 -12.33 9.05 -0.96
N GLN A 251 -11.76 7.85 -1.16
CA GLN A 251 -11.90 7.03 -2.36
C GLN A 251 -12.06 5.55 -1.99
N PRO A 252 -13.22 5.16 -1.42
CA PRO A 252 -13.39 3.82 -0.82
C PRO A 252 -13.23 2.67 -1.82
N GLU A 253 -13.50 2.87 -3.09
CA GLU A 253 -13.31 1.85 -4.12
C GLU A 253 -11.84 1.50 -4.39
N ASN A 254 -10.88 2.31 -3.97
CA ASN A 254 -9.46 2.14 -4.30
C ASN A 254 -8.64 1.36 -3.24
N TRP A 255 -9.29 0.81 -2.22
CA TRP A 255 -8.63 -0.04 -1.23
C TRP A 255 -8.91 -1.53 -1.46
N LEU A 256 -7.98 -2.41 -0.99
CA LEU A 256 -8.04 -3.86 -1.26
C LEU A 256 -9.07 -4.59 -0.37
N TRP A 257 -10.37 -4.41 -0.62
CA TRP A 257 -11.48 -4.97 0.16
C TRP A 257 -11.57 -6.50 0.14
N THR A 258 -10.90 -7.19 -0.79
CA THR A 258 -10.89 -8.66 -0.85
C THR A 258 -10.07 -9.29 0.28
N HIS A 259 -9.22 -8.55 0.98
CA HIS A 259 -8.50 -9.05 2.14
C HIS A 259 -9.45 -9.28 3.33
N ARG A 260 -9.32 -10.42 4.03
CA ARG A 260 -10.05 -10.70 5.29
C ARG A 260 -9.41 -9.93 6.44
N ARG A 261 -9.52 -8.59 6.41
CA ARG A 261 -8.82 -7.69 7.33
C ARG A 261 -9.22 -7.93 8.79
N TRP A 262 -10.47 -8.20 9.05
CA TRP A 262 -11.05 -8.38 10.40
C TRP A 262 -11.34 -9.86 10.71
N LYS A 263 -10.41 -10.76 10.37
CA LYS A 263 -10.51 -12.19 10.66
C LYS A 263 -10.16 -12.56 12.10
N HIS A 264 -9.49 -11.67 12.82
CA HIS A 264 -9.08 -11.86 14.20
C HIS A 264 -9.90 -10.97 15.13
N GLN A 265 -10.13 -11.44 16.34
CA GLN A 265 -10.72 -10.70 17.44
C GLN A 265 -9.64 -10.35 18.45
N ARG A 266 -9.81 -9.25 19.19
CA ARG A 266 -8.90 -8.88 20.27
C ARG A 266 -8.92 -9.98 21.33
N PRO A 267 -7.76 -10.46 21.78
CA PRO A 267 -7.70 -11.35 22.93
C PRO A 267 -8.34 -10.71 24.15
N LYS A 268 -9.08 -11.53 24.94
CA LYS A 268 -9.70 -11.08 26.20
C LYS A 268 -8.63 -10.82 27.26
#